data_a59fcd3d6cb9e2d84cbc685abd8fe6f4
#
_entry.id   a59fcd3d6cb9e2d84cbc685abd8fe6f4
#
_cell.length_a   1.000
_cell.length_b   1.000
_cell.length_c   1.000
_cell.angle_alpha   90.00
_cell.angle_beta   90.00
_cell.angle_gamma   90.00
#
_symmetry.space_group_name_H-M   'P 1'
#
loop_
_entity.id
_entity.type
_entity.pdbx_description
1 polymer ?
#
loop_
_entity_poly.entity_id
_entity_poly.type
_entity_poly.pdbx_seq_one_letter_code
_entity_poly.pdbx_strand_id
1 'polypeptide(L)'
;MKLEVRNLNTFFEDAQILKNVNMDVPENSVTALIGPSGCGKSTFIRTINRMNDLIPTFSHNGNIYLDGVDVYDDSVDVVDLRKKVGMVFQKPNPFPKSIFDNVAYGLRIHGEEDEDYIAQVVEESLKSAAIWDEVKDRLKKSALGMSGGQQQRLCIARALAVQPD
;
A
#
# COMPACT_ATOMS: atom_id res chain seq x y z
N MET A 1 2.45 13.02 -15.39
CA MET A 1 1.90 12.89 -14.02
C MET A 1 1.94 11.43 -13.65
N LYS A 2 2.23 11.10 -12.40
CA LYS A 2 2.18 9.70 -11.93
C LYS A 2 0.75 9.25 -11.68
N LEU A 3 -0.05 10.10 -11.03
CA LEU A 3 -1.45 9.85 -10.76
C LEU A 3 -2.31 11.04 -11.19
N GLU A 4 -3.40 10.75 -11.88
CA GLU A 4 -4.40 11.75 -12.28
C GLU A 4 -5.78 11.27 -11.85
N VAL A 5 -6.52 12.13 -11.17
CA VAL A 5 -7.90 11.85 -10.73
C VAL A 5 -8.83 12.85 -11.40
N ARG A 6 -9.90 12.36 -12.01
CA ARG A 6 -10.84 13.17 -12.79
C ARG A 6 -12.28 12.88 -12.38
N ASN A 7 -12.96 13.90 -11.89
CA ASN A 7 -14.38 13.89 -11.51
C ASN A 7 -14.77 12.72 -10.60
N LEU A 8 -13.87 12.29 -9.71
CA LEU A 8 -14.09 11.13 -8.86
C LEU A 8 -15.19 11.38 -7.84
N ASN A 9 -16.20 10.52 -7.87
CA ASN A 9 -17.24 10.42 -6.86
C ASN A 9 -17.23 9.00 -6.30
N THR A 10 -17.41 8.84 -5.00
CA THR A 10 -17.50 7.53 -4.37
C THR A 10 -18.70 7.45 -3.43
N PHE A 11 -19.27 6.26 -3.35
CA PHE A 11 -20.46 5.96 -2.60
C PHE A 11 -20.28 4.67 -1.79
N PHE A 12 -20.92 4.61 -0.63
CA PHE A 12 -21.20 3.37 0.10
C PHE A 12 -22.72 3.31 0.30
N GLU A 13 -23.38 2.33 -0.32
CA GLU A 13 -24.84 2.34 -0.51
C GLU A 13 -25.27 3.68 -1.13
N ASP A 14 -26.17 4.41 -0.48
CA ASP A 14 -26.68 5.72 -0.94
C ASP A 14 -25.84 6.91 -0.42
N ALA A 15 -24.85 6.66 0.43
CA ALA A 15 -24.04 7.70 1.02
C ALA A 15 -22.87 8.11 0.12
N GLN A 16 -22.91 9.33 -0.43
CA GLN A 16 -21.80 9.88 -1.18
C GLN A 16 -20.71 10.40 -0.24
N ILE A 17 -19.49 9.87 -0.39
CA ILE A 17 -18.33 10.23 0.44
C ILE A 17 -17.41 11.22 -0.27
N LEU A 18 -17.04 10.94 -1.52
CA LEU A 18 -16.26 11.87 -2.35
C LEU A 18 -17.15 12.51 -3.39
N LYS A 19 -16.93 13.80 -3.64
CA LYS A 19 -17.76 14.60 -4.54
C LYS A 19 -16.87 15.35 -5.52
N ASN A 20 -16.88 14.93 -6.80
CA ASN A 20 -16.20 15.57 -7.90
C ASN A 20 -14.72 15.89 -7.59
N VAL A 21 -13.98 14.93 -7.04
CA VAL A 21 -12.57 15.12 -6.70
C VAL A 21 -11.74 15.11 -7.96
N ASN A 22 -10.92 16.14 -8.11
CA ASN A 22 -9.92 16.26 -9.19
C ASN A 22 -8.57 16.51 -8.54
N MET A 23 -7.54 15.76 -8.94
CA MET A 23 -6.21 15.86 -8.35
C MET A 23 -5.15 15.30 -9.27
N ASP A 24 -3.99 15.94 -9.27
CA ASP A 24 -2.79 15.49 -9.98
C ASP A 24 -1.66 15.27 -8.98
N VAL A 25 -0.97 14.14 -9.10
CA VAL A 25 0.22 13.83 -8.30
C VAL A 25 1.40 13.68 -9.27
N PRO A 26 2.40 14.56 -9.18
CA PRO A 26 3.62 14.43 -9.98
C PRO A 26 4.43 13.19 -9.61
N GLU A 27 5.26 12.74 -10.54
CA GLU A 27 6.27 11.71 -10.25
C GLU A 27 7.27 12.19 -9.19
N ASN A 28 7.82 11.25 -8.44
CA ASN A 28 8.88 11.49 -7.45
C ASN A 28 8.53 12.61 -6.45
N SER A 29 7.25 12.72 -6.08
CA SER A 29 6.75 13.75 -5.17
C SER A 29 6.00 13.16 -3.97
N VAL A 30 5.95 13.93 -2.89
CA VAL A 30 5.13 13.62 -1.71
C VAL A 30 3.92 14.54 -1.71
N THR A 31 2.73 13.99 -1.77
CA THR A 31 1.47 14.73 -1.69
C THR A 31 0.76 14.40 -0.38
N ALA A 32 0.47 15.41 0.43
CA ALA A 32 -0.23 15.25 1.70
C ALA A 32 -1.72 15.60 1.57
N LEU A 33 -2.59 14.71 2.05
CA LEU A 33 -4.03 14.96 2.17
C LEU A 33 -4.34 15.40 3.60
N ILE A 34 -4.80 16.65 3.75
CA ILE A 34 -5.12 17.25 5.06
C ILE A 34 -6.63 17.51 5.14
N GLY A 35 -7.21 17.28 6.30
CA GLY A 35 -8.63 17.52 6.55
C GLY A 35 -9.12 16.81 7.80
N PRO A 36 -10.34 17.14 8.28
CA PRO A 36 -10.91 16.58 9.50
C PRO A 36 -11.12 15.06 9.38
N SER A 37 -11.35 14.42 10.53
CA SER A 37 -11.74 13.00 10.56
C SER A 37 -13.06 12.81 9.81
N GLY A 38 -13.18 11.73 9.04
CA GLY A 38 -14.39 11.40 8.29
C GLY A 38 -14.58 12.13 6.96
N CYS A 39 -13.67 13.04 6.55
CA CYS A 39 -13.83 13.77 5.28
C CYS A 39 -13.46 12.97 4.01
N GLY A 40 -13.23 11.66 4.10
CA GLY A 40 -13.01 10.79 2.92
C GLY A 40 -11.57 10.53 2.52
N LYS A 41 -10.54 11.04 3.24
CA LYS A 41 -9.11 10.81 2.89
C LYS A 41 -8.76 9.34 2.72
N SER A 42 -9.16 8.50 3.66
CA SER A 42 -8.90 7.06 3.60
C SER A 42 -9.68 6.37 2.48
N THR A 43 -10.89 6.83 2.19
CA THR A 43 -11.68 6.38 1.05
C THR A 43 -10.96 6.71 -0.25
N PHE A 44 -10.47 7.94 -0.39
CA PHE A 44 -9.70 8.37 -1.57
C PHE A 44 -8.47 7.47 -1.81
N ILE A 45 -7.60 7.32 -0.79
CA ILE A 45 -6.38 6.52 -0.90
C ILE A 45 -6.71 5.06 -1.26
N ARG A 46 -7.74 4.47 -0.62
CA ARG A 46 -8.16 3.08 -0.90
C ARG A 46 -8.83 2.91 -2.27
N THR A 47 -9.33 3.96 -2.88
CA THR A 47 -9.89 3.91 -4.22
C THR A 47 -8.76 3.79 -5.27
N ILE A 48 -7.60 4.42 -5.05
CA ILE A 48 -6.47 4.41 -5.99
C ILE A 48 -5.97 2.98 -6.25
N ASN A 49 -5.86 2.14 -5.22
CA ASN A 49 -5.39 0.75 -5.35
C ASN A 49 -6.53 -0.28 -5.32
N ARG A 50 -7.77 0.18 -5.52
CA ARG A 50 -8.97 -0.65 -5.58
C ARG A 50 -9.24 -1.48 -4.31
N MET A 51 -8.75 -1.02 -3.14
CA MET A 51 -9.06 -1.68 -1.87
C MET A 51 -10.52 -1.54 -1.46
N ASN A 52 -11.21 -0.51 -1.95
CA ASN A 52 -12.63 -0.33 -1.67
C ASN A 52 -13.51 -1.35 -2.39
N ASP A 53 -13.04 -1.99 -3.48
CA ASP A 53 -13.76 -3.04 -4.20
C ASP A 53 -14.05 -4.27 -3.32
N LEU A 54 -13.33 -4.42 -2.19
CA LEU A 54 -13.60 -5.47 -1.20
C LEU A 54 -14.85 -5.20 -0.36
N ILE A 55 -15.44 -4.02 -0.49
CA ILE A 55 -16.66 -3.62 0.24
C ILE A 55 -17.83 -3.72 -0.73
N PRO A 56 -18.79 -4.65 -0.51
CA PRO A 56 -19.87 -4.91 -1.49
C PRO A 56 -20.75 -3.71 -1.81
N THR A 57 -20.84 -2.75 -0.90
CA THR A 57 -21.66 -1.54 -1.05
C THR A 57 -20.91 -0.38 -1.70
N PHE A 58 -19.63 -0.57 -2.03
CA PHE A 58 -18.83 0.48 -2.68
C PHE A 58 -19.18 0.62 -4.15
N SER A 59 -19.33 1.86 -4.58
CA SER A 59 -19.39 2.23 -5.99
C SER A 59 -18.70 3.58 -6.23
N HIS A 60 -18.30 3.79 -7.47
CA HIS A 60 -17.67 5.05 -7.89
C HIS A 60 -18.08 5.43 -9.31
N ASN A 61 -17.85 6.68 -9.65
CA ASN A 61 -17.78 7.18 -11.02
C ASN A 61 -16.64 8.21 -11.13
N GLY A 62 -16.29 8.58 -12.36
CA GLY A 62 -15.05 9.30 -12.64
C GLY A 62 -13.89 8.35 -12.87
N ASN A 63 -12.68 8.87 -13.09
CA ASN A 63 -11.53 8.09 -13.52
C ASN A 63 -10.31 8.35 -12.65
N ILE A 64 -9.49 7.34 -12.49
CA ILE A 64 -8.18 7.41 -11.82
C ILE A 64 -7.15 6.81 -12.77
N TYR A 65 -6.23 7.63 -13.25
CA TYR A 65 -5.17 7.19 -14.14
C TYR A 65 -3.85 7.06 -13.36
N LEU A 66 -3.23 5.90 -13.46
CA LEU A 66 -1.85 5.65 -13.03
C LEU A 66 -1.00 5.46 -14.29
N ASP A 67 0.00 6.32 -14.48
CA ASP A 67 0.82 6.35 -15.72
C ASP A 67 -0.02 6.40 -17.00
N GLY A 68 -1.13 7.12 -16.97
CA GLY A 68 -2.05 7.28 -18.11
C GLY A 68 -3.02 6.10 -18.32
N VAL A 69 -2.98 5.05 -17.51
CA VAL A 69 -3.90 3.91 -17.57
C VAL A 69 -4.96 4.05 -16.48
N ASP A 70 -6.25 3.96 -16.84
CA ASP A 70 -7.33 3.97 -15.85
C ASP A 70 -7.25 2.72 -14.98
N VAL A 71 -7.10 2.89 -13.67
CA VAL A 71 -6.98 1.77 -12.72
C VAL A 71 -8.24 0.89 -12.64
N TYR A 72 -9.37 1.38 -13.17
CA TYR A 72 -10.63 0.66 -13.25
C TYR A 72 -10.95 0.11 -14.65
N ASP A 73 -10.03 0.23 -15.61
CA ASP A 73 -10.19 -0.43 -16.90
C ASP A 73 -10.24 -1.95 -16.73
N ASP A 74 -11.10 -2.61 -17.51
CA ASP A 74 -11.32 -4.06 -17.45
C ASP A 74 -10.05 -4.88 -17.75
N SER A 75 -9.09 -4.30 -18.48
CA SER A 75 -7.80 -4.91 -18.79
C SER A 75 -6.79 -4.87 -17.63
N VAL A 76 -7.05 -4.10 -16.57
CA VAL A 76 -6.12 -3.93 -15.45
C VAL A 76 -6.25 -5.08 -14.46
N ASP A 77 -5.16 -5.86 -14.31
CA ASP A 77 -5.05 -6.84 -13.24
C ASP A 77 -4.90 -6.15 -11.88
N VAL A 78 -5.83 -6.45 -10.96
CA VAL A 78 -5.87 -5.83 -9.64
C VAL A 78 -4.69 -6.24 -8.76
N VAL A 79 -4.13 -7.44 -8.97
CA VAL A 79 -2.96 -7.92 -8.21
C VAL A 79 -1.73 -7.13 -8.64
N ASP A 80 -1.54 -6.95 -9.94
CA ASP A 80 -0.44 -6.13 -10.49
C ASP A 80 -0.57 -4.65 -10.10
N LEU A 81 -1.79 -4.11 -10.12
CA LEU A 81 -2.04 -2.75 -9.63
C LEU A 81 -1.62 -2.60 -8.15
N ARG A 82 -2.00 -3.53 -7.29
CA ARG A 82 -1.67 -3.48 -5.86
C ARG A 82 -0.19 -3.75 -5.55
N LYS A 83 0.52 -4.40 -6.46
CA LYS A 83 1.99 -4.50 -6.41
C LYS A 83 2.63 -3.13 -6.68
N LYS A 84 2.16 -2.42 -7.70
CA LYS A 84 2.64 -1.07 -8.06
C LYS A 84 2.25 -0.01 -7.03
N VAL A 85 1.03 -0.08 -6.50
CA VAL A 85 0.48 0.90 -5.55
C VAL A 85 0.42 0.28 -4.16
N GLY A 86 1.56 0.26 -3.48
CA GLY A 86 1.67 -0.24 -2.10
C GLY A 86 0.84 0.60 -1.13
N MET A 87 0.39 -0.03 -0.05
CA MET A 87 -0.39 0.66 1.00
C MET A 87 0.14 0.33 2.39
N VAL A 88 0.36 1.38 3.19
CA VAL A 88 0.68 1.28 4.61
C VAL A 88 -0.50 1.81 5.42
N PHE A 89 -1.02 0.99 6.34
CA PHE A 89 -2.18 1.35 7.15
C PHE A 89 -1.78 2.18 8.37
N GLN A 90 -2.70 3.02 8.85
CA GLN A 90 -2.50 3.82 10.07
C GLN A 90 -2.23 2.93 11.30
N LYS A 91 -2.95 1.82 11.45
CA LYS A 91 -2.71 0.82 12.49
C LYS A 91 -1.81 -0.27 11.91
N PRO A 92 -0.67 -0.58 12.55
CA PRO A 92 0.21 -1.66 12.08
C PRO A 92 -0.55 -2.98 12.03
N ASN A 93 -0.26 -3.76 10.99
CA ASN A 93 -0.89 -5.06 10.74
C ASN A 93 0.15 -6.12 10.35
N PRO A 94 1.16 -6.39 11.19
CA PRO A 94 2.12 -7.46 10.89
C PRO A 94 1.40 -8.81 10.87
N PHE A 95 1.86 -9.69 9.99
CA PHE A 95 1.40 -11.07 9.99
C PHE A 95 1.92 -11.83 11.22
N PRO A 96 1.22 -12.87 11.71
CA PRO A 96 1.68 -13.73 12.80
C PRO A 96 2.81 -14.67 12.32
N LYS A 97 3.87 -14.06 11.83
CA LYS A 97 5.07 -14.68 11.26
C LYS A 97 6.31 -14.03 11.84
N SER A 98 7.49 -14.51 11.45
CA SER A 98 8.75 -13.87 11.81
C SER A 98 8.88 -12.47 11.20
N ILE A 99 9.84 -11.68 11.70
CA ILE A 99 10.19 -10.38 11.13
C ILE A 99 10.61 -10.56 9.66
N PHE A 100 11.50 -11.53 9.39
CA PHE A 100 11.95 -11.88 8.05
C PHE A 100 10.78 -12.24 7.13
N ASP A 101 9.94 -13.19 7.54
CA ASP A 101 8.83 -13.67 6.70
C ASP A 101 7.75 -12.61 6.47
N ASN A 102 7.63 -11.61 7.34
CA ASN A 102 6.74 -10.47 7.08
C ASN A 102 7.22 -9.67 5.87
N VAL A 103 8.51 -9.38 5.76
CA VAL A 103 9.08 -8.60 4.65
C VAL A 103 9.19 -9.44 3.39
N ALA A 104 9.63 -10.70 3.51
CA ALA A 104 9.76 -11.63 2.40
C ALA A 104 8.42 -12.07 1.78
N TYR A 105 7.31 -11.86 2.49
CA TYR A 105 6.00 -12.41 2.13
C TYR A 105 5.55 -12.04 0.71
N GLY A 106 5.66 -10.75 0.35
CA GLY A 106 5.27 -10.27 -0.96
C GLY A 106 6.12 -10.87 -2.08
N LEU A 107 7.43 -10.99 -1.90
CA LEU A 107 8.35 -11.58 -2.87
C LEU A 107 7.96 -13.04 -3.17
N ARG A 108 7.77 -13.85 -2.12
CA ARG A 108 7.38 -15.26 -2.26
C ARG A 108 6.00 -15.44 -2.91
N ILE A 109 5.02 -14.60 -2.58
CA ILE A 109 3.70 -14.66 -3.24
C ILE A 109 3.78 -14.33 -4.73
N HIS A 110 4.72 -13.46 -5.12
CA HIS A 110 4.95 -13.12 -6.51
C HIS A 110 5.91 -14.10 -7.23
N GLY A 111 6.23 -15.24 -6.59
CA GLY A 111 6.96 -16.33 -7.23
C GLY A 111 8.48 -16.25 -7.12
N GLU A 112 9.03 -15.38 -6.26
CA GLU A 112 10.46 -15.36 -5.99
C GLU A 112 10.87 -16.56 -5.14
N GLU A 113 11.82 -17.35 -5.60
CA GLU A 113 12.30 -18.58 -4.97
C GLU A 113 13.79 -18.50 -4.58
N ASP A 114 14.52 -17.47 -5.05
CA ASP A 114 15.92 -17.26 -4.71
C ASP A 114 16.03 -16.70 -3.28
N GLU A 115 16.38 -17.57 -2.33
CA GLU A 115 16.48 -17.21 -0.90
C GLU A 115 17.63 -16.21 -0.64
N ASP A 116 18.70 -16.20 -1.43
CA ASP A 116 19.78 -15.22 -1.27
C ASP A 116 19.31 -13.83 -1.74
N TYR A 117 18.62 -13.77 -2.85
CA TYR A 117 17.99 -12.53 -3.33
C TYR A 117 16.92 -12.03 -2.34
N ILE A 118 16.06 -12.91 -1.85
CA ILE A 118 15.05 -12.56 -0.83
C ILE A 118 15.73 -11.97 0.42
N ALA A 119 16.82 -12.60 0.90
CA ALA A 119 17.54 -12.12 2.08
C ALA A 119 18.13 -10.72 1.85
N GLN A 120 18.70 -10.47 0.68
CA GLN A 120 19.20 -9.15 0.30
C GLN A 120 18.09 -8.10 0.29
N VAL A 121 16.96 -8.36 -0.38
CA VAL A 121 15.84 -7.41 -0.45
C VAL A 121 15.24 -7.16 0.92
N VAL A 122 15.15 -8.18 1.79
CA VAL A 122 14.67 -8.03 3.17
C VAL A 122 15.58 -7.09 3.95
N GLU A 123 16.91 -7.26 3.87
CA GLU A 123 17.87 -6.39 4.55
C GLU A 123 17.75 -4.94 4.05
N GLU A 124 17.74 -4.72 2.72
CA GLU A 124 17.61 -3.40 2.11
C GLU A 124 16.31 -2.70 2.50
N SER A 125 15.19 -3.43 2.50
CA SER A 125 13.89 -2.91 2.88
C SER A 125 13.82 -2.53 4.36
N LEU A 126 14.41 -3.34 5.25
CA LEU A 126 14.50 -3.03 6.68
C LEU A 126 15.41 -1.83 6.94
N LYS A 127 16.49 -1.65 6.18
CA LYS A 127 17.33 -0.45 6.21
C LYS A 127 16.57 0.79 5.76
N SER A 128 15.87 0.70 4.64
CA SER A 128 15.05 1.79 4.09
C SER A 128 13.92 2.21 5.04
N ALA A 129 13.37 1.27 5.80
CA ALA A 129 12.39 1.55 6.84
C ALA A 129 13.01 1.99 8.19
N ALA A 130 14.33 2.20 8.25
CA ALA A 130 15.09 2.61 9.43
C ALA A 130 14.86 1.72 10.68
N ILE A 131 14.81 0.38 10.48
CA ILE A 131 14.59 -0.57 11.58
C ILE A 131 15.65 -1.68 11.64
N TRP A 132 16.51 -1.80 10.64
CA TRP A 132 17.51 -2.87 10.51
C TRP A 132 18.32 -3.11 11.79
N ASP A 133 18.92 -2.06 12.33
CA ASP A 133 19.79 -2.18 13.51
C ASP A 133 19.08 -2.68 14.77
N GLU A 134 17.76 -2.49 14.85
CA GLU A 134 16.95 -2.95 15.97
C GLU A 134 16.55 -4.42 15.85
N VAL A 135 16.58 -4.99 14.63
CA VAL A 135 16.01 -6.33 14.36
C VAL A 135 16.96 -7.35 13.74
N LYS A 136 18.12 -6.94 13.23
CA LYS A 136 19.06 -7.80 12.50
C LYS A 136 19.46 -9.09 13.25
N ASP A 137 19.57 -9.04 14.58
CA ASP A 137 19.96 -10.20 15.41
C ASP A 137 18.75 -11.07 15.82
N ARG A 138 17.53 -10.71 15.39
CA ARG A 138 16.30 -11.41 15.77
C ARG A 138 15.28 -11.56 14.63
N LEU A 139 15.74 -11.60 13.38
CA LEU A 139 14.88 -11.69 12.19
C LEU A 139 13.93 -12.90 12.22
N LYS A 140 14.32 -14.01 12.86
CA LYS A 140 13.50 -15.22 13.00
C LYS A 140 12.47 -15.14 14.12
N LYS A 141 12.47 -14.09 14.95
CA LYS A 141 11.50 -13.92 16.02
C LYS A 141 10.16 -13.38 15.48
N SER A 142 9.08 -13.65 16.23
CA SER A 142 7.74 -13.21 15.88
C SER A 142 7.66 -11.67 15.81
N ALA A 143 7.06 -11.15 14.74
CA ALA A 143 6.79 -9.73 14.55
C ALA A 143 5.77 -9.18 15.57
N LEU A 144 4.89 -10.04 16.10
CA LEU A 144 3.87 -9.62 17.06
C LEU A 144 4.47 -9.17 18.42
N GLY A 145 5.69 -9.61 18.75
CA GLY A 145 6.41 -9.18 19.94
C GLY A 145 7.12 -7.83 19.83
N MET A 146 6.99 -7.14 18.70
CA MET A 146 7.61 -5.84 18.47
C MET A 146 6.74 -4.72 19.05
N SER A 147 7.36 -3.57 19.38
CA SER A 147 6.60 -2.37 19.76
C SER A 147 5.77 -1.84 18.59
N GLY A 148 4.73 -1.05 18.87
CA GLY A 148 3.86 -0.49 17.83
C GLY A 148 4.62 0.30 16.75
N GLY A 149 5.60 1.11 17.15
CA GLY A 149 6.44 1.85 16.21
C GLY A 149 7.35 0.94 15.36
N GLN A 150 7.87 -0.13 15.95
CA GLN A 150 8.64 -1.14 15.21
C GLN A 150 7.75 -1.91 14.23
N GLN A 151 6.54 -2.30 14.66
CA GLN A 151 5.57 -2.95 13.76
C GLN A 151 5.19 -2.05 12.58
N GLN A 152 5.02 -0.75 12.82
CA GLN A 152 4.72 0.20 11.74
C GLN A 152 5.85 0.28 10.71
N ARG A 153 7.10 0.39 11.17
CA ARG A 153 8.27 0.39 10.29
C ARG A 153 8.46 -0.96 9.58
N LEU A 154 8.13 -2.07 10.24
CA LEU A 154 8.10 -3.39 9.59
C LEU A 154 7.06 -3.45 8.45
N CYS A 155 5.86 -2.89 8.66
CA CYS A 155 4.84 -2.81 7.61
C CYS A 155 5.28 -1.93 6.44
N ILE A 156 6.06 -0.87 6.70
CA ILE A 156 6.70 -0.06 5.66
C ILE A 156 7.73 -0.90 4.89
N ALA A 157 8.65 -1.61 5.58
CA ALA A 157 9.63 -2.48 4.94
C ALA A 157 8.96 -3.54 4.06
N ARG A 158 7.87 -4.18 4.55
CA ARG A 158 7.09 -5.13 3.78
C ARG A 158 6.50 -4.53 2.50
N ALA A 159 6.02 -3.30 2.56
CA ALA A 159 5.50 -2.61 1.38
C ALA A 159 6.62 -2.27 0.37
N LEU A 160 7.80 -1.86 0.85
CA LEU A 160 8.95 -1.52 0.01
C LEU A 160 9.57 -2.75 -0.67
N ALA A 161 9.50 -3.93 -0.06
CA ALA A 161 10.15 -5.15 -0.56
C ALA A 161 9.65 -5.57 -1.95
N VAL A 162 8.40 -5.29 -2.29
CA VAL A 162 7.84 -5.57 -3.62
C VAL A 162 8.13 -4.46 -4.65
N GLN A 163 8.93 -3.46 -4.28
CA GLN A 163 9.37 -2.35 -5.13
C GLN A 163 8.19 -1.64 -5.81
N PRO A 164 7.26 -1.06 -5.04
CA PRO A 164 6.16 -0.30 -5.61
C PRO A 164 6.68 0.92 -6.38
N ASP A 165 5.88 1.40 -7.31
CA ASP A 165 6.19 2.55 -8.18
C ASP A 165 6.22 3.90 -7.44
#